data_d6df04db82c67648c880f310e1ebf2e8
#
_entry.id   d6df04db82c67648c880f310e1ebf2e8
#
_cell.length_a   1.000
_cell.length_b   1.000
_cell.length_c   1.000
_cell.angle_alpha   90.00
_cell.angle_beta   90.00
_cell.angle_gamma   90.00
#
_symmetry.space_group_name_H-M   'P 1'
#
loop_
_entity.id
_entity.type
_entity.pdbx_description
1 polymer ?
#
loop_
_entity_poly.entity_id
_entity_poly.type
_entity_poly.pdbx_seq_one_letter_code
_entity_poly.pdbx_strand_id
1 'polypeptide(L)'
;MLRVKRGDRTAFTELVGKYQQPVMNFIHRTLRDETEAEDLAQNVFLQVYKSRARYVQTAKFSTWLFTIARNLCLNELRRRSRHPAESLDETHADSEDQPRHQIEDLTRPSPPDSLLHGELSQKIADAVAALPENQRSAILLCRQEDLSYEEIAKILGCSLSATKSLIHRGRETLKEVLKPYLKSGDWNG
;
A
#
# COMPACT_ATOMS: atom_id res chain seq x y z
N MET A 1 -5.62 -15.41 -13.50
CA MET A 1 -4.23 -15.92 -13.61
C MET A 1 -4.09 -17.23 -14.40
N LEU A 2 -4.97 -18.24 -14.25
CA LEU A 2 -4.90 -19.47 -15.04
C LEU A 2 -5.03 -19.25 -16.57
N ARG A 3 -5.89 -18.29 -17.01
CA ARG A 3 -5.96 -17.86 -18.41
C ARG A 3 -4.65 -17.23 -18.89
N VAL A 4 -4.03 -16.38 -18.07
CA VAL A 4 -2.72 -15.74 -18.33
C VAL A 4 -1.60 -16.80 -18.49
N LYS A 5 -1.60 -17.84 -17.66
CA LYS A 5 -0.69 -18.97 -17.78
C LYS A 5 -0.80 -19.68 -19.14
N ARG A 6 -2.00 -19.71 -19.74
CA ARG A 6 -2.27 -20.29 -21.06
C ARG A 6 -1.96 -19.32 -22.22
N GLY A 7 -1.42 -18.13 -21.94
CA GLY A 7 -1.04 -17.14 -22.95
C GLY A 7 -2.08 -16.07 -23.24
N ASP A 8 -3.21 -16.03 -22.52
CA ASP A 8 -4.27 -15.04 -22.70
C ASP A 8 -3.81 -13.66 -22.20
N ARG A 9 -3.49 -12.79 -23.17
CA ARG A 9 -3.04 -11.41 -22.89
C ARG A 9 -4.17 -10.53 -22.34
N THR A 10 -5.39 -10.72 -22.83
CA THR A 10 -6.57 -9.96 -22.39
C THR A 10 -6.83 -10.22 -20.91
N ALA A 11 -6.74 -11.48 -20.47
CA ALA A 11 -6.85 -11.83 -19.06
C ALA A 11 -5.77 -11.18 -18.20
N PHE A 12 -4.58 -10.93 -18.74
CA PHE A 12 -3.53 -10.18 -18.01
C PHE A 12 -3.91 -8.71 -17.88
N THR A 13 -4.39 -8.08 -18.94
CA THR A 13 -4.87 -6.68 -18.92
C THR A 13 -6.02 -6.51 -17.93
N GLU A 14 -6.97 -7.46 -17.87
CA GLU A 14 -8.05 -7.47 -16.88
C GLU A 14 -7.51 -7.52 -15.43
N LEU A 15 -6.48 -8.35 -15.18
CA LEU A 15 -5.84 -8.43 -13.85
C LEU A 15 -5.12 -7.12 -13.49
N VAL A 16 -4.38 -6.55 -14.43
CA VAL A 16 -3.71 -5.25 -14.21
C VAL A 16 -4.75 -4.18 -13.90
N GLY A 17 -5.81 -4.06 -14.72
CA GLY A 17 -6.87 -3.07 -14.51
C GLY A 17 -7.55 -3.20 -13.14
N LYS A 18 -7.77 -4.43 -12.65
CA LYS A 18 -8.37 -4.66 -11.33
C LYS A 18 -7.43 -4.32 -10.18
N TYR A 19 -6.15 -4.66 -10.27
CA TYR A 19 -5.24 -4.65 -9.13
C TYR A 19 -4.20 -3.53 -9.16
N GLN A 20 -4.06 -2.78 -10.25
CA GLN A 20 -3.07 -1.70 -10.38
C GLN A 20 -3.21 -0.68 -9.24
N GLN A 21 -4.40 -0.10 -9.07
CA GLN A 21 -4.63 0.92 -8.06
C GLN A 21 -4.46 0.40 -6.62
N PRO A 22 -5.05 -0.76 -6.23
CA PRO A 22 -4.79 -1.37 -4.93
C PRO A 22 -3.31 -1.62 -4.63
N VAL A 23 -2.55 -2.13 -5.61
CA VAL A 23 -1.10 -2.37 -5.47
C VAL A 23 -0.34 -1.06 -5.33
N MET A 24 -0.62 -0.06 -6.20
CA MET A 24 -0.03 1.27 -6.15
C MET A 24 -0.25 1.92 -4.78
N ASN A 25 -1.50 1.92 -4.29
CA ASN A 25 -1.85 2.50 -3.00
C ASN A 25 -1.13 1.79 -1.83
N PHE A 26 -0.98 0.47 -1.90
CA PHE A 26 -0.24 -0.29 -0.89
C PHE A 26 1.24 0.11 -0.86
N ILE A 27 1.88 0.18 -2.03
CA ILE A 27 3.30 0.51 -2.17
C ILE A 27 3.54 1.96 -1.75
N HIS A 28 2.77 2.91 -2.29
CA HIS A 28 2.87 4.34 -1.96
C HIS A 28 2.74 4.58 -0.44
N ARG A 29 1.75 3.98 0.22
CA ARG A 29 1.57 4.11 1.67
C ARG A 29 2.68 3.42 2.47
N THR A 30 3.39 2.47 1.88
CA THR A 30 4.51 1.79 2.51
C THR A 30 5.80 2.59 2.40
N LEU A 31 6.10 3.14 1.22
CA LEU A 31 7.36 3.81 0.88
C LEU A 31 7.29 5.34 1.06
N ARG A 32 6.10 5.94 0.91
CA ARG A 32 5.86 7.39 0.91
C ARG A 32 6.64 8.14 -0.19
N ASP A 33 6.75 7.53 -1.33
CA ASP A 33 7.45 8.01 -2.49
C ASP A 33 6.62 7.62 -3.71
N GLU A 34 6.14 8.60 -4.45
CA GLU A 34 5.18 8.38 -5.54
C GLU A 34 5.89 7.78 -6.76
N THR A 35 7.05 8.31 -7.12
CA THR A 35 7.84 7.83 -8.26
C THR A 35 8.28 6.38 -8.06
N GLU A 36 8.87 6.09 -6.90
CA GLU A 36 9.28 4.72 -6.57
C GLU A 36 8.08 3.76 -6.47
N ALA A 37 6.92 4.25 -6.02
CA ALA A 37 5.71 3.44 -5.96
C ALA A 37 5.22 3.03 -7.35
N GLU A 38 5.30 3.92 -8.34
CA GLU A 38 4.97 3.61 -9.72
C GLU A 38 5.90 2.55 -10.30
N ASP A 39 7.21 2.72 -10.14
CA ASP A 39 8.21 1.77 -10.61
C ASP A 39 8.07 0.40 -9.95
N LEU A 40 7.86 0.37 -8.64
CA LEU A 40 7.64 -0.90 -7.94
C LEU A 40 6.33 -1.57 -8.34
N ALA A 41 5.26 -0.82 -8.57
CA ALA A 41 3.99 -1.37 -9.04
C ALA A 41 4.14 -2.01 -10.42
N GLN A 42 4.85 -1.36 -11.34
CA GLN A 42 5.19 -1.94 -12.64
C GLN A 42 6.01 -3.23 -12.46
N ASN A 43 7.02 -3.21 -11.59
CA ASN A 43 7.85 -4.37 -11.27
C ASN A 43 7.04 -5.54 -10.70
N VAL A 44 6.02 -5.28 -9.85
CA VAL A 44 5.09 -6.31 -9.35
C VAL A 44 4.43 -7.03 -10.53
N PHE A 45 3.83 -6.29 -11.47
CA PHE A 45 3.13 -6.89 -12.60
C PHE A 45 4.08 -7.56 -13.60
N LEU A 46 5.29 -7.04 -13.77
CA LEU A 46 6.34 -7.71 -14.53
C LEU A 46 6.73 -9.06 -13.91
N GLN A 47 6.88 -9.14 -12.58
CA GLN A 47 7.14 -10.40 -11.89
C GLN A 47 5.97 -11.37 -12.00
N VAL A 48 4.73 -10.89 -11.87
CA VAL A 48 3.52 -11.70 -12.09
C VAL A 48 3.53 -12.31 -13.50
N TYR A 49 3.82 -11.50 -14.52
CA TYR A 49 3.85 -11.97 -15.90
C TYR A 49 4.98 -12.96 -16.16
N LYS A 50 6.20 -12.66 -15.71
CA LYS A 50 7.38 -13.54 -15.82
C LYS A 50 7.15 -14.89 -15.12
N SER A 51 6.46 -14.89 -13.98
CA SER A 51 6.20 -16.10 -13.20
C SER A 51 4.95 -16.88 -13.66
N ARG A 52 4.22 -16.43 -14.68
CA ARG A 52 2.94 -17.00 -15.11
C ARG A 52 3.00 -18.49 -15.43
N ALA A 53 4.09 -18.94 -16.05
CA ALA A 53 4.25 -20.36 -16.43
C ALA A 53 4.35 -21.29 -15.19
N ARG A 54 4.94 -20.79 -14.09
CA ARG A 54 5.15 -21.53 -12.84
C ARG A 54 4.00 -21.33 -11.84
N TYR A 55 3.01 -20.47 -12.19
CA TYR A 55 1.90 -20.21 -11.27
C TYR A 55 1.12 -21.47 -10.94
N VAL A 56 0.93 -21.73 -9.65
CA VAL A 56 0.08 -22.78 -9.11
C VAL A 56 -0.95 -22.12 -8.18
N GLN A 57 -2.22 -22.47 -8.34
CA GLN A 57 -3.31 -21.89 -7.54
C GLN A 57 -3.37 -22.59 -6.17
N THR A 58 -2.46 -22.25 -5.28
CA THR A 58 -2.44 -22.73 -3.88
C THR A 58 -3.14 -21.77 -2.92
N ALA A 59 -3.43 -20.54 -3.37
CA ALA A 59 -4.12 -19.49 -2.63
C ALA A 59 -4.86 -18.57 -3.61
N LYS A 60 -5.59 -17.57 -3.09
CA LYS A 60 -6.16 -16.51 -3.94
C LYS A 60 -5.04 -15.77 -4.68
N PHE A 61 -5.36 -15.28 -5.89
CA PHE A 61 -4.42 -14.49 -6.67
C PHE A 61 -3.96 -13.22 -5.93
N SER A 62 -4.87 -12.55 -5.23
CA SER A 62 -4.56 -11.37 -4.42
C SER A 62 -3.53 -11.67 -3.33
N THR A 63 -3.62 -12.82 -2.65
CA THR A 63 -2.63 -13.23 -1.65
C THR A 63 -1.23 -13.33 -2.25
N TRP A 64 -1.11 -13.99 -3.39
CA TRP A 64 0.17 -14.12 -4.10
C TRP A 64 0.69 -12.77 -4.61
N LEU A 65 -0.19 -11.94 -5.19
CA LEU A 65 0.14 -10.62 -5.70
C LEU A 65 0.69 -9.70 -4.61
N PHE A 66 -0.03 -9.59 -3.47
CA PHE A 66 0.41 -8.76 -2.34
C PHE A 66 1.63 -9.32 -1.62
N THR A 67 1.91 -10.63 -1.71
CA THR A 67 3.18 -11.19 -1.26
C THR A 67 4.34 -10.64 -2.09
N ILE A 68 4.20 -10.57 -3.43
CA ILE A 68 5.20 -9.98 -4.31
C ILE A 68 5.39 -8.50 -3.98
N ALA A 69 4.28 -7.74 -3.92
CA ALA A 69 4.32 -6.30 -3.65
C ALA A 69 5.01 -6.00 -2.30
N ARG A 70 4.63 -6.71 -1.23
CA ARG A 70 5.26 -6.54 0.08
C ARG A 70 6.76 -6.85 0.05
N ASN A 71 7.16 -7.95 -0.58
CA ASN A 71 8.57 -8.32 -0.64
C ASN A 71 9.42 -7.28 -1.39
N LEU A 72 8.90 -6.68 -2.46
CA LEU A 72 9.57 -5.60 -3.17
C LEU A 72 9.68 -4.36 -2.28
N CYS A 73 8.61 -3.95 -1.59
CA CYS A 73 8.67 -2.84 -0.63
C CYS A 73 9.72 -3.07 0.47
N LEU A 74 9.77 -4.28 1.05
CA LEU A 74 10.74 -4.60 2.09
C LEU A 74 12.20 -4.55 1.58
N ASN A 75 12.43 -5.02 0.36
CA ASN A 75 13.75 -4.96 -0.25
C ASN A 75 14.15 -3.49 -0.48
N GLU A 76 13.23 -2.65 -0.94
CA GLU A 76 13.47 -1.23 -1.15
C GLU A 76 13.76 -0.49 0.18
N LEU A 77 12.96 -0.72 1.21
CA LEU A 77 13.21 -0.15 2.53
C LEU A 77 14.59 -0.56 3.09
N ARG A 78 15.00 -1.82 2.87
CA ARG A 78 16.33 -2.28 3.25
C ARG A 78 17.43 -1.65 2.41
N ARG A 79 17.22 -1.41 1.12
CA ARG A 79 18.14 -0.69 0.23
C ARG A 79 18.36 0.72 0.75
N ARG A 80 17.30 1.47 0.98
CA ARG A 80 17.35 2.85 1.53
C ARG A 80 18.05 2.91 2.90
N SER A 81 17.80 1.94 3.76
CA SER A 81 18.46 1.87 5.07
C SER A 81 19.97 1.60 4.99
N ARG A 82 20.46 0.95 3.93
CA ARG A 82 21.88 0.66 3.73
C ARG A 82 22.63 1.79 3.01
N HIS A 83 21.94 2.53 2.15
CA HIS A 83 22.49 3.60 1.31
C HIS A 83 21.76 4.93 1.53
N PRO A 84 21.85 5.55 2.72
CA PRO A 84 21.11 6.79 3.01
C PRO A 84 21.52 7.95 2.12
N ALA A 85 22.78 7.97 1.64
CA ALA A 85 23.34 9.08 0.84
C ALA A 85 22.78 9.12 -0.62
N GLU A 86 22.47 7.99 -1.21
CA GLU A 86 21.92 7.94 -2.58
C GLU A 86 20.47 8.45 -2.65
N SER A 87 19.73 8.36 -1.54
CA SER A 87 18.34 8.81 -1.45
C SER A 87 18.18 10.33 -1.29
N LEU A 88 19.25 11.07 -0.95
CA LEU A 88 19.20 12.52 -0.77
C LEU A 88 19.50 13.29 -2.08
N ASP A 89 20.20 12.70 -3.02
CA ASP A 89 20.52 13.33 -4.31
C ASP A 89 19.35 13.25 -5.32
N GLU A 90 18.44 12.30 -5.17
CA GLU A 90 17.27 12.17 -6.06
C GLU A 90 16.09 13.10 -5.70
N THR A 91 16.12 13.76 -4.54
CA THR A 91 15.02 14.62 -4.06
C THR A 91 15.15 16.10 -4.40
N HIS A 92 16.22 16.53 -5.10
CA HIS A 92 16.43 17.91 -5.50
C HIS A 92 16.65 18.10 -7.00
N ALA A 93 15.83 17.46 -7.83
CA ALA A 93 15.65 17.90 -9.20
C ALA A 93 14.28 18.60 -9.26
N ASP A 94 14.33 19.92 -9.48
CA ASP A 94 13.19 20.79 -9.68
C ASP A 94 12.14 20.15 -10.59
N SER A 95 11.01 19.83 -10.03
CA SER A 95 9.81 19.51 -10.79
C SER A 95 8.85 20.66 -10.61
N GLU A 96 9.07 21.75 -11.38
CA GLU A 96 8.03 22.69 -11.74
C GLU A 96 6.90 21.92 -12.44
N ASP A 97 5.73 22.05 -11.88
CA ASP A 97 4.43 22.03 -12.53
C ASP A 97 4.06 20.80 -13.38
N GLN A 98 3.75 19.68 -12.72
CA GLN A 98 2.86 18.69 -13.31
C GLN A 98 1.58 18.57 -12.49
N PRO A 99 0.39 18.55 -13.15
CA PRO A 99 -0.88 18.51 -12.45
C PRO A 99 -0.99 17.22 -11.63
N ARG A 100 -1.09 17.38 -10.32
CA ARG A 100 -1.39 16.30 -9.40
C ARG A 100 -2.65 15.59 -9.87
N HIS A 101 -2.55 14.34 -10.27
CA HIS A 101 -3.70 13.49 -10.43
C HIS A 101 -4.38 13.35 -9.07
N GLN A 102 -5.33 14.25 -8.82
CA GLN A 102 -6.26 14.12 -7.72
C GLN A 102 -7.03 12.82 -7.93
N ILE A 103 -6.83 11.89 -7.00
CA ILE A 103 -7.76 10.77 -6.83
C ILE A 103 -9.06 11.41 -6.37
N GLU A 104 -10.01 11.55 -7.29
CA GLU A 104 -11.35 12.01 -6.98
C GLU A 104 -12.02 11.01 -6.03
N ASP A 105 -12.01 11.37 -4.75
CA ASP A 105 -12.97 10.84 -3.80
C ASP A 105 -14.28 11.63 -4.04
N LEU A 106 -15.32 10.92 -4.52
CA LEU A 106 -16.60 11.49 -4.98
C LEU A 106 -17.48 11.94 -3.81
N THR A 107 -16.97 12.83 -2.97
CA THR A 107 -17.77 13.69 -2.10
C THR A 107 -17.05 15.04 -2.04
N ARG A 108 -17.56 16.02 -2.82
CA ARG A 108 -17.02 17.39 -2.81
C ARG A 108 -17.35 18.06 -1.47
N PRO A 109 -16.40 18.18 -0.53
CA PRO A 109 -16.58 19.00 0.65
C PRO A 109 -16.38 20.48 0.30
N SER A 110 -16.94 21.36 1.12
CA SER A 110 -16.73 22.81 1.09
C SER A 110 -15.23 23.16 1.20
N PRO A 111 -14.74 24.28 0.63
CA PRO A 111 -13.31 24.65 0.66
C PRO A 111 -12.61 24.63 2.02
N PRO A 112 -13.21 25.03 3.16
CA PRO A 112 -12.61 24.87 4.48
C PRO A 112 -12.55 23.39 4.92
N ASP A 113 -13.54 22.56 4.53
CA ASP A 113 -13.53 21.13 4.86
C ASP A 113 -12.44 20.39 4.08
N SER A 114 -12.12 20.81 2.85
CA SER A 114 -11.07 20.17 2.04
C SER A 114 -9.66 20.35 2.63
N LEU A 115 -9.37 21.49 3.25
CA LEU A 115 -8.09 21.74 3.94
C LEU A 115 -7.97 20.87 5.20
N LEU A 116 -9.02 20.83 6.03
CA LEU A 116 -9.06 20.00 7.24
C LEU A 116 -8.97 18.50 6.89
N HIS A 117 -9.65 18.06 5.82
CA HIS A 117 -9.52 16.68 5.33
C HIS A 117 -8.12 16.38 4.82
N GLY A 118 -7.45 17.33 4.15
CA GLY A 118 -6.06 17.19 3.72
C GLY A 118 -5.09 17.04 4.88
N GLU A 119 -5.21 17.89 5.89
CA GLU A 119 -4.36 17.82 7.10
C GLU A 119 -4.57 16.52 7.88
N LEU A 120 -5.82 16.10 8.09
CA LEU A 120 -6.12 14.83 8.75
C LEU A 120 -5.59 13.64 7.96
N SER A 121 -5.76 13.64 6.63
CA SER A 121 -5.23 12.59 5.75
C SER A 121 -3.71 12.50 5.85
N GLN A 122 -3.01 13.64 5.91
CA GLN A 122 -1.56 13.70 6.10
C GLN A 122 -1.17 13.14 7.47
N LYS A 123 -1.85 13.53 8.55
CA LYS A 123 -1.60 13.01 9.90
C LYS A 123 -1.82 11.50 10.00
N ILE A 124 -2.86 10.98 9.35
CA ILE A 124 -3.08 9.53 9.27
C ILE A 124 -1.95 8.84 8.51
N ALA A 125 -1.51 9.42 7.38
CA ALA A 125 -0.41 8.87 6.59
C ALA A 125 0.91 8.85 7.41
N ASP A 126 1.20 9.92 8.16
CA ASP A 126 2.36 10.02 9.04
C ASP A 126 2.30 8.98 10.18
N ALA A 127 1.15 8.84 10.82
CA ALA A 127 0.94 7.86 11.88
C ALA A 127 1.11 6.42 11.37
N VAL A 128 0.59 6.11 10.17
CA VAL A 128 0.77 4.80 9.53
C VAL A 128 2.24 4.56 9.20
N ALA A 129 2.95 5.57 8.68
CA ALA A 129 4.37 5.47 8.35
C ALA A 129 5.26 5.25 9.57
N ALA A 130 4.87 5.80 10.73
CA ALA A 130 5.59 5.62 11.99
C ALA A 130 5.42 4.22 12.61
N LEU A 131 4.45 3.41 12.15
CA LEU A 131 4.28 2.05 12.65
C LEU A 131 5.49 1.17 12.32
N PRO A 132 5.84 0.23 13.21
CA PRO A 132 6.78 -0.85 12.88
C PRO A 132 6.36 -1.58 11.60
N GLU A 133 7.32 -1.98 10.78
CA GLU A 133 7.14 -2.53 9.43
C GLU A 133 6.03 -3.59 9.32
N ASN A 134 6.05 -4.59 10.22
CA ASN A 134 5.03 -5.65 10.19
C ASN A 134 3.64 -5.18 10.63
N GLN A 135 3.53 -4.21 11.54
CA GLN A 135 2.25 -3.60 11.92
C GLN A 135 1.70 -2.75 10.78
N ARG A 136 2.56 -1.93 10.15
CA ARG A 136 2.21 -1.14 8.96
C ARG A 136 1.68 -2.03 7.84
N SER A 137 2.42 -3.07 7.48
CA SER A 137 2.00 -4.04 6.46
C SER A 137 0.66 -4.68 6.80
N ALA A 138 0.45 -5.10 8.06
CA ALA A 138 -0.80 -5.71 8.51
C ALA A 138 -1.98 -4.73 8.38
N ILE A 139 -1.82 -3.48 8.81
CA ILE A 139 -2.85 -2.44 8.72
C ILE A 139 -3.20 -2.11 7.26
N LEU A 140 -2.20 -1.95 6.39
CA LEU A 140 -2.41 -1.65 4.97
C LEU A 140 -3.09 -2.82 4.23
N LEU A 141 -2.73 -4.06 4.55
CA LEU A 141 -3.36 -5.24 3.97
C LEU A 141 -4.81 -5.43 4.44
N CYS A 142 -5.14 -5.05 5.69
CA CYS A 142 -6.53 -5.08 6.19
C CYS A 142 -7.49 -4.17 5.41
N ARG A 143 -6.98 -3.19 4.66
CA ARG A 143 -7.80 -2.30 3.82
C ARG A 143 -8.15 -2.91 2.46
N GLN A 144 -7.56 -4.06 2.14
CA GLN A 144 -7.84 -4.77 0.89
C GLN A 144 -9.06 -5.68 1.09
N GLU A 145 -10.16 -5.38 0.41
CA GLU A 145 -11.45 -6.10 0.56
C GLU A 145 -11.35 -7.59 0.24
N ASP A 146 -10.43 -7.97 -0.65
CA ASP A 146 -10.24 -9.35 -1.09
C ASP A 146 -9.43 -10.22 -0.10
N LEU A 147 -8.88 -9.67 1.00
CA LEU A 147 -7.96 -10.37 1.92
C LEU A 147 -8.59 -10.66 3.28
N SER A 148 -8.70 -11.94 3.62
CA SER A 148 -9.01 -12.39 4.98
C SER A 148 -7.77 -12.33 5.90
N TYR A 149 -7.97 -12.43 7.21
CA TYR A 149 -6.84 -12.46 8.16
C TYR A 149 -5.91 -13.66 7.96
N GLU A 150 -6.45 -14.78 7.51
CA GLU A 150 -5.68 -15.98 7.15
C GLU A 150 -4.79 -15.73 5.92
N GLU A 151 -5.30 -14.94 4.96
CA GLU A 151 -4.55 -14.55 3.77
C GLU A 151 -3.48 -13.52 4.10
N ILE A 152 -3.78 -12.56 4.96
CA ILE A 152 -2.81 -11.61 5.49
C ILE A 152 -1.70 -12.35 6.25
N ALA A 153 -2.04 -13.36 7.05
CA ALA A 153 -1.06 -14.20 7.75
C ALA A 153 -0.08 -14.88 6.76
N LYS A 154 -0.59 -15.39 5.63
CA LYS A 154 0.24 -15.96 4.56
C LYS A 154 1.17 -14.92 3.94
N ILE A 155 0.66 -13.71 3.65
CA ILE A 155 1.45 -12.61 3.08
C ILE A 155 2.55 -12.17 4.05
N LEU A 156 2.23 -12.09 5.34
CA LEU A 156 3.18 -11.69 6.39
C LEU A 156 4.18 -12.80 6.76
N GLY A 157 3.88 -14.06 6.42
CA GLY A 157 4.68 -15.22 6.80
C GLY A 157 4.63 -15.53 8.29
N CYS A 158 3.48 -15.28 8.95
CA CYS A 158 3.32 -15.53 10.38
C CYS A 158 1.99 -16.25 10.68
N SER A 159 1.78 -16.63 11.94
CA SER A 159 0.54 -17.30 12.36
C SER A 159 -0.64 -16.31 12.34
N LEU A 160 -1.87 -16.86 12.25
CA LEU A 160 -3.10 -16.07 12.34
C LEU A 160 -3.19 -15.30 13.68
N SER A 161 -2.76 -15.91 14.78
CA SER A 161 -2.72 -15.26 16.09
C SER A 161 -1.77 -14.07 16.11
N ALA A 162 -0.55 -14.24 15.54
CA ALA A 162 0.42 -13.16 15.39
C ALA A 162 -0.12 -12.03 14.52
N THR A 163 -0.78 -12.36 13.39
CA THR A 163 -1.42 -11.40 12.50
C THR A 163 -2.48 -10.57 13.23
N LYS A 164 -3.39 -11.21 13.98
CA LYS A 164 -4.39 -10.52 14.80
C LYS A 164 -3.74 -9.58 15.81
N SER A 165 -2.66 -10.02 16.46
CA SER A 165 -1.90 -9.21 17.42
C SER A 165 -1.22 -8.00 16.74
N LEU A 166 -0.65 -8.16 15.54
CA LEU A 166 -0.06 -7.06 14.77
C LEU A 166 -1.11 -6.02 14.39
N ILE A 167 -2.26 -6.46 13.91
CA ILE A 167 -3.39 -5.58 13.55
C ILE A 167 -3.90 -4.83 14.78
N HIS A 168 -4.11 -5.53 15.89
CA HIS A 168 -4.57 -4.92 17.15
C HIS A 168 -3.60 -3.85 17.63
N ARG A 169 -2.31 -4.18 17.77
CA ARG A 169 -1.28 -3.23 18.20
C ARG A 169 -1.18 -2.03 17.25
N GLY A 170 -1.19 -2.26 15.93
CA GLY A 170 -1.17 -1.17 14.95
C GLY A 170 -2.38 -0.23 15.11
N ARG A 171 -3.58 -0.76 15.33
CA ARG A 171 -4.79 0.04 15.58
C ARG A 171 -4.72 0.83 16.88
N GLU A 172 -4.25 0.23 17.97
CA GLU A 172 -4.07 0.93 19.25
C GLU A 172 -3.04 2.06 19.12
N THR A 173 -1.89 1.82 18.48
CA THR A 173 -0.90 2.87 18.23
C THR A 173 -1.49 4.02 17.41
N LEU A 174 -2.21 3.72 16.32
CA LEU A 174 -2.87 4.75 15.50
C LEU A 174 -3.91 5.53 16.29
N LYS A 175 -4.72 4.85 17.10
CA LYS A 175 -5.73 5.48 17.96
C LYS A 175 -5.10 6.47 18.96
N GLU A 176 -4.03 6.08 19.63
CA GLU A 176 -3.33 6.97 20.58
C GLU A 176 -2.69 8.17 19.87
N VAL A 177 -2.04 7.97 18.73
CA VAL A 177 -1.41 9.05 17.95
C VAL A 177 -2.44 10.02 17.39
N LEU A 178 -3.59 9.52 16.94
CA LEU A 178 -4.64 10.34 16.30
C LEU A 178 -5.65 10.92 17.30
N LYS A 179 -5.67 10.45 18.53
CA LYS A 179 -6.60 10.89 19.60
C LYS A 179 -6.65 12.42 19.80
N PRO A 180 -5.55 13.18 19.79
CA PRO A 180 -5.59 14.63 19.89
C PRO A 180 -6.37 15.29 18.76
N TYR A 181 -6.24 14.76 17.55
CA TYR A 181 -6.87 15.30 16.33
C TYR A 181 -8.35 14.93 16.23
N LEU A 182 -8.77 13.79 16.83
CA LEU A 182 -10.16 13.37 16.88
C LEU A 182 -10.98 14.10 17.94
N LYS A 183 -10.33 14.67 18.97
CA LYS A 183 -10.98 15.43 20.03
C LYS A 183 -11.17 16.92 19.70
N SER A 184 -10.39 17.47 18.78
CA SER A 184 -10.46 18.86 18.38
C SER A 184 -11.36 19.13 17.18
N GLY A 185 -11.90 18.10 16.55
CA GLY A 185 -12.84 18.21 15.45
C GLY A 185 -14.21 17.71 15.88
N ASP A 186 -15.23 18.57 15.86
CA ASP A 186 -16.63 18.20 16.01
C ASP A 186 -17.04 17.24 14.88
N TRP A 187 -16.89 15.95 15.12
CA TRP A 187 -17.54 14.93 14.30
C TRP A 187 -18.98 14.74 14.80
N ASN A 188 -19.80 15.75 14.54
CA ASN A 188 -21.25 15.65 14.63
C ASN A 188 -21.79 15.26 13.25
N GLY A 189 -22.25 14.01 13.13
CA GLY A 189 -22.94 13.53 11.94
C GLY A 189 -22.88 12.03 11.80
#